data_c256378277fd89719deffc6cc0b6a182
#
_entry.id   c256378277fd89719deffc6cc0b6a182
#
_cell.length_a   1.000
_cell.length_b   1.000
_cell.length_c   1.000
_cell.angle_alpha   90.00
_cell.angle_beta   90.00
_cell.angle_gamma   90.00
#
_symmetry.space_group_name_H-M   'P 1'
#
loop_
_entity.id
_entity.type
_entity.pdbx_description
1 polymer ?
#
loop_
_entity_poly.entity_id
_entity_poly.type
_entity_poly.pdbx_seq_one_letter_code
_entity_poly.pdbx_strand_id
1 'polypeptide(L)'
;MARTAKLDLRTFQQELAARLATKTTAQVESSRLGLASGGERWLVRLGDAGEVTTLPNVVPVPLTRPWYLGIANIRGNLFSVIDFSAFLGRDPGPGGGQGRLVLFGPRVGEMNAGIIVQHVLGLRNIVELAPAASPHDAPAWYAQRWMDGDGNAWQEIDLAKLASDPAFLQVGI
;
A
#
# COMPACT_ATOMS: atom_id res chain seq x y z
N MET A 1 -44.00 -27.27 25.33
CA MET A 1 -43.93 -25.84 25.69
C MET A 1 -42.64 -25.25 25.09
N ALA A 2 -42.79 -24.53 23.99
CA ALA A 2 -41.67 -23.87 23.34
C ALA A 2 -41.27 -22.62 24.13
N ARG A 3 -40.06 -22.62 24.70
CA ARG A 3 -39.43 -21.42 25.30
C ARG A 3 -39.03 -20.50 24.16
N THR A 4 -39.88 -19.52 23.87
CA THR A 4 -39.49 -18.37 23.01
C THR A 4 -38.39 -17.61 23.74
N ALA A 5 -37.16 -17.81 23.31
CA ALA A 5 -36.05 -16.98 23.76
C ALA A 5 -36.38 -15.54 23.34
N LYS A 6 -36.74 -14.69 24.29
CA LYS A 6 -36.76 -13.25 24.06
C LYS A 6 -35.35 -12.85 23.70
N LEU A 7 -35.09 -12.63 22.41
CA LEU A 7 -33.87 -11.96 21.99
C LEU A 7 -33.93 -10.55 22.57
N ASP A 8 -33.08 -10.32 23.59
CA ASP A 8 -32.90 -8.98 24.14
C ASP A 8 -32.27 -8.12 23.07
N LEU A 9 -32.83 -6.97 22.77
CA LEU A 9 -32.37 -6.02 21.77
C LEU A 9 -30.87 -5.68 21.95
N ARG A 10 -30.43 -5.61 23.20
CA ARG A 10 -29.01 -5.35 23.52
C ARG A 10 -28.10 -6.49 23.07
N THR A 11 -28.47 -7.72 23.33
CA THR A 11 -27.73 -8.92 22.90
C THR A 11 -27.69 -9.01 21.38
N PHE A 12 -28.82 -8.73 20.72
CA PHE A 12 -28.88 -8.71 19.26
C PHE A 12 -28.01 -7.61 18.66
N GLN A 13 -28.03 -6.39 19.23
CA GLN A 13 -27.15 -5.30 18.77
C GLN A 13 -25.68 -5.62 18.98
N GLN A 14 -25.31 -6.23 20.11
CA GLN A 14 -23.93 -6.64 20.37
C GLN A 14 -23.45 -7.73 19.41
N GLU A 15 -24.28 -8.74 19.15
CA GLU A 15 -23.95 -9.79 18.17
C GLU A 15 -23.81 -9.22 16.76
N LEU A 16 -24.72 -8.32 16.37
CA LEU A 16 -24.67 -7.69 15.06
C LEU A 16 -23.42 -6.81 14.90
N ALA A 17 -23.10 -6.02 15.91
CA ALA A 17 -21.89 -5.19 15.92
C ALA A 17 -20.62 -6.04 15.85
N ALA A 18 -20.55 -7.15 16.59
CA ALA A 18 -19.43 -8.09 16.54
C ALA A 18 -19.27 -8.74 15.16
N ARG A 19 -20.37 -9.16 14.55
CA ARG A 19 -20.37 -9.75 13.20
C ARG A 19 -19.96 -8.74 12.13
N LEU A 20 -20.42 -7.50 12.23
CA LEU A 20 -20.04 -6.42 11.32
C LEU A 20 -18.55 -6.06 11.47
N ALA A 21 -18.06 -5.95 12.71
CA ALA A 21 -16.64 -5.70 12.98
C ALA A 21 -15.75 -6.81 12.42
N THR A 22 -16.12 -8.08 12.62
CA THR A 22 -15.38 -9.23 12.09
C THR A 22 -15.38 -9.25 10.55
N LYS A 23 -16.54 -9.00 9.92
CA LYS A 23 -16.63 -8.90 8.46
C LYS A 23 -15.79 -7.76 7.90
N THR A 24 -15.83 -6.58 8.51
CA THR A 24 -15.05 -5.41 8.10
C THR A 24 -13.55 -5.69 8.24
N THR A 25 -13.11 -6.29 9.33
CA THR A 25 -11.71 -6.67 9.53
C THR A 25 -11.25 -7.68 8.49
N ALA A 26 -12.00 -8.75 8.26
CA ALA A 26 -11.67 -9.76 7.25
C ALA A 26 -11.63 -9.16 5.83
N GLN A 27 -12.52 -8.23 5.51
CA GLN A 27 -12.54 -7.55 4.24
C GLN A 27 -11.33 -6.62 4.05
N VAL A 28 -10.92 -5.90 5.09
CA VAL A 28 -9.69 -5.07 5.06
C VAL A 28 -8.45 -5.95 4.89
N GLU A 29 -8.37 -7.07 5.60
CA GLU A 29 -7.24 -8.01 5.50
C GLU A 29 -7.10 -8.63 4.10
N SER A 30 -8.22 -8.89 3.41
CA SER A 30 -8.22 -9.44 2.05
C SER A 30 -8.07 -8.36 0.96
N SER A 31 -8.28 -7.09 1.29
CA SER A 31 -8.24 -5.98 0.32
C SER A 31 -6.83 -5.51 0.05
N ARG A 32 -6.57 -5.26 -1.23
CA ARG A 32 -5.32 -4.70 -1.73
C ARG A 32 -5.60 -3.44 -2.53
N LEU A 33 -4.74 -2.46 -2.39
CA LEU A 33 -4.73 -1.29 -3.27
C LEU A 33 -3.85 -1.62 -4.47
N GLY A 34 -4.44 -1.56 -5.66
CA GLY A 34 -3.74 -1.77 -6.93
C GLY A 34 -3.07 -0.49 -7.40
N LEU A 35 -1.81 -0.61 -7.80
CA LEU A 35 -0.96 0.48 -8.25
C LEU A 35 -0.30 0.13 -9.58
N ALA A 36 0.00 1.14 -10.39
CA ALA A 36 0.85 1.01 -11.58
C ALA A 36 2.11 1.84 -11.37
N SER A 37 3.28 1.21 -11.50
CA SER A 37 4.57 1.87 -11.41
C SER A 37 5.65 1.07 -12.15
N GLY A 38 6.53 1.76 -12.87
CA GLY A 38 7.63 1.14 -13.58
C GLY A 38 7.21 0.16 -14.69
N GLY A 39 6.03 0.33 -15.26
CA GLY A 39 5.48 -0.56 -16.28
C GLY A 39 4.84 -1.83 -15.73
N GLU A 40 4.76 -1.97 -14.41
CA GLU A 40 4.23 -3.15 -13.72
C GLU A 40 3.03 -2.80 -12.84
N ARG A 41 2.26 -3.82 -12.46
CA ARG A 41 1.14 -3.71 -11.53
C ARG A 41 1.57 -4.21 -10.16
N TRP A 42 1.26 -3.42 -9.14
CA TRP A 42 1.63 -3.66 -7.77
C TRP A 42 0.41 -3.71 -6.86
N LEU A 43 0.52 -4.44 -5.79
CA LEU A 43 -0.49 -4.54 -4.74
C LEU A 43 0.14 -4.15 -3.41
N VAL A 44 -0.57 -3.35 -2.62
CA VAL A 44 -0.24 -3.10 -1.21
C VAL A 44 -1.43 -3.44 -0.35
N ARG A 45 -1.20 -3.95 0.86
CA ARG A 45 -2.29 -4.21 1.80
C ARG A 45 -3.00 -2.90 2.12
N LEU A 46 -4.32 -2.88 2.01
CA LEU A 46 -5.10 -1.68 2.28
C LEU A 46 -4.87 -1.13 3.70
N GLY A 47 -4.69 -2.00 4.68
CA GLY A 47 -4.40 -1.61 6.06
C GLY A 47 -3.01 -0.99 6.27
N ASP A 48 -2.06 -1.23 5.37
CA ASP A 48 -0.71 -0.68 5.42
C ASP A 48 -0.58 0.62 4.62
N ALA A 49 -1.43 0.83 3.63
CA ALA A 49 -1.55 2.10 2.93
C ALA A 49 -2.26 3.14 3.84
N GLY A 50 -1.69 4.31 3.87
CA GLY A 50 -2.31 5.47 4.48
C GLY A 50 -3.20 6.21 3.48
N GLU A 51 -3.03 7.51 3.39
CA GLU A 51 -3.75 8.34 2.44
C GLU A 51 -3.15 8.22 1.03
N VAL A 52 -4.00 8.27 0.03
CA VAL A 52 -3.59 8.49 -1.37
C VAL A 52 -3.93 9.92 -1.75
N THR A 53 -2.94 10.67 -2.16
CA THR A 53 -3.10 12.09 -2.51
C THR A 53 -2.43 12.43 -3.85
N THR A 54 -2.73 13.61 -4.36
CA THR A 54 -1.97 14.19 -5.47
C THR A 54 -0.55 14.51 -5.01
N LEU A 55 0.39 14.62 -5.94
CA LEU A 55 1.76 14.99 -5.61
C LEU A 55 1.79 16.41 -5.03
N PRO A 56 2.25 16.59 -3.78
CA PRO A 56 2.40 17.91 -3.17
C PRO A 56 3.66 18.59 -3.71
N ASN A 57 3.88 19.84 -3.27
CA ASN A 57 5.16 20.49 -3.50
C ASN A 57 6.25 19.78 -2.69
N VAL A 58 7.26 19.25 -3.37
CA VAL A 58 8.38 18.51 -2.78
C VAL A 58 9.60 19.41 -2.74
N VAL A 59 10.21 19.55 -1.57
CA VAL A 59 11.48 20.24 -1.38
C VAL A 59 12.62 19.24 -1.53
N PRO A 60 13.45 19.35 -2.57
CA PRO A 60 14.54 18.42 -2.78
C PRO A 60 15.60 18.54 -1.67
N VAL A 61 16.20 17.41 -1.33
CA VAL A 61 17.31 17.33 -0.37
C VAL A 61 18.58 17.02 -1.15
N PRO A 62 19.67 17.83 -1.02
CA PRO A 62 20.90 17.60 -1.74
C PRO A 62 21.61 16.31 -1.26
N LEU A 63 22.47 15.77 -2.10
CA LEU A 63 23.29 14.59 -1.82
C LEU A 63 22.46 13.34 -1.49
N THR A 64 21.33 13.19 -2.18
CA THR A 64 20.45 12.03 -2.07
C THR A 64 20.39 11.26 -3.38
N ARG A 65 19.98 10.00 -3.27
CA ARG A 65 19.81 9.14 -4.44
C ARG A 65 18.70 9.66 -5.36
N PRO A 66 18.77 9.42 -6.69
CA PRO A 66 17.84 9.97 -7.68
C PRO A 66 16.37 9.62 -7.43
N TRP A 67 16.11 8.47 -6.79
CA TRP A 67 14.74 8.03 -6.46
C TRP A 67 14.17 8.71 -5.21
N TYR A 68 14.99 9.37 -4.40
CA TYR A 68 14.53 10.17 -3.26
C TYR A 68 14.26 11.59 -3.72
N LEU A 69 13.00 11.96 -3.86
CA LEU A 69 12.63 13.26 -4.41
C LEU A 69 12.78 14.41 -3.41
N GLY A 70 12.68 14.10 -2.12
CA GLY A 70 12.77 15.11 -1.07
C GLY A 70 11.73 14.97 0.00
N ILE A 71 11.36 16.10 0.59
CA ILE A 71 10.42 16.20 1.71
C ILE A 71 9.22 17.05 1.30
N ALA A 72 8.03 16.61 1.67
CA ALA A 72 6.79 17.35 1.48
C ALA A 72 6.06 17.55 2.80
N ASN A 73 5.40 18.70 2.95
CA ASN A 73 4.50 18.94 4.06
C ASN A 73 3.08 18.51 3.66
N ILE A 74 2.52 17.57 4.41
CA ILE A 74 1.16 17.09 4.21
C ILE A 74 0.41 17.26 5.52
N ARG A 75 -0.52 18.19 5.54
CA ARG A 75 -1.33 18.53 6.73
C ARG A 75 -0.50 18.83 7.99
N GLY A 76 0.62 19.52 7.82
CA GLY A 76 1.50 19.90 8.94
C GLY A 76 2.54 18.83 9.32
N ASN A 77 2.54 17.67 8.70
CA ASN A 77 3.54 16.62 8.91
C ASN A 77 4.50 16.55 7.73
N LEU A 78 5.77 16.32 8.01
CA LEU A 78 6.79 16.13 6.98
C LEU A 78 6.89 14.66 6.58
N PHE A 79 6.81 14.42 5.27
CA PHE A 79 6.93 13.11 4.67
C PHE A 79 8.09 13.04 3.70
N SER A 80 8.86 11.96 3.77
CA SER A 80 9.81 11.60 2.71
C SER A 80 9.05 11.13 1.48
N VAL A 81 9.42 11.64 0.31
CA VAL A 81 8.75 11.35 -0.96
C VAL A 81 9.71 10.58 -1.86
N ILE A 82 9.32 9.38 -2.22
CA ILE A 82 10.12 8.42 -2.98
C ILE A 82 9.46 8.16 -4.34
N ASP A 83 10.22 8.27 -5.44
CA ASP A 83 9.80 7.78 -6.74
C ASP A 83 9.99 6.25 -6.78
N PHE A 84 8.89 5.52 -6.71
CA PHE A 84 8.95 4.07 -6.65
C PHE A 84 9.47 3.44 -7.95
N SER A 85 9.15 4.02 -9.10
CA SER A 85 9.68 3.56 -10.40
C SER A 85 11.21 3.68 -10.45
N ALA A 86 11.73 4.84 -10.07
CA ALA A 86 13.17 5.08 -10.02
C ALA A 86 13.87 4.22 -8.94
N PHE A 87 13.21 3.96 -7.80
CA PHE A 87 13.71 3.03 -6.78
C PHE A 87 13.85 1.60 -7.33
N LEU A 88 12.95 1.18 -8.20
CA LEU A 88 13.03 -0.11 -8.90
C LEU A 88 14.09 -0.15 -10.01
N GLY A 89 14.84 0.94 -10.23
CA GLY A 89 15.80 1.06 -11.32
C GLY A 89 15.18 1.20 -12.71
N ARG A 90 13.91 1.65 -12.74
CA ARG A 90 13.17 1.95 -13.98
C ARG A 90 13.22 3.45 -14.27
N ASP A 91 12.69 3.83 -15.42
CA ASP A 91 12.53 5.25 -15.74
C ASP A 91 11.75 5.97 -14.64
N PRO A 92 12.13 7.20 -14.29
CA PRO A 92 11.43 7.96 -13.27
C PRO A 92 9.94 8.01 -13.54
N GLY A 93 9.16 7.95 -12.47
CA GLY A 93 7.70 8.10 -12.54
C GLY A 93 7.28 9.49 -13.03
N PRO A 94 5.98 9.73 -13.19
CA PRO A 94 5.49 10.98 -13.74
C PRO A 94 5.84 12.14 -12.84
N GLY A 95 6.64 13.05 -13.37
CA GLY A 95 6.81 14.38 -12.81
C GLY A 95 5.58 15.25 -13.06
N GLY A 96 5.50 16.40 -12.40
CA GLY A 96 4.54 17.43 -12.76
C GLY A 96 3.08 17.17 -12.44
N GLY A 97 2.77 16.43 -11.39
CA GLY A 97 1.42 16.32 -10.83
C GLY A 97 0.51 15.25 -11.42
N GLN A 98 1.00 14.44 -12.35
CA GLN A 98 0.20 13.35 -12.94
C GLN A 98 0.20 12.06 -12.09
N GLY A 99 1.20 11.86 -11.24
CA GLY A 99 1.28 10.71 -10.34
C GLY A 99 0.36 10.83 -9.12
N ARG A 100 0.38 9.76 -8.33
CA ARG A 100 -0.27 9.72 -7.02
C ARG A 100 0.76 9.38 -5.96
N LEU A 101 0.67 10.05 -4.83
CA LEU A 101 1.47 9.76 -3.65
C LEU A 101 0.65 8.85 -2.73
N VAL A 102 1.19 7.67 -2.48
CA VAL A 102 0.63 6.69 -1.53
C VAL A 102 1.44 6.79 -0.25
N LEU A 103 0.85 7.34 0.80
CA LEU A 103 1.48 7.45 2.10
C LEU A 103 1.51 6.11 2.82
N PHE A 104 2.55 5.88 3.59
CA PHE A 104 2.61 4.74 4.49
C PHE A 104 1.66 4.96 5.66
N GLY A 105 0.86 3.95 5.96
CA GLY A 105 -0.08 3.98 7.08
C GLY A 105 0.60 3.68 8.41
N PRO A 106 -0.09 3.92 9.53
CA PRO A 106 0.46 3.73 10.88
C PRO A 106 0.86 2.28 11.18
N ARG A 107 0.34 1.30 10.45
CA ARG A 107 0.73 -0.11 10.58
C ARG A 107 2.13 -0.41 10.06
N VAL A 108 2.67 0.45 9.18
CA VAL A 108 4.03 0.28 8.62
C VAL A 108 5.11 0.66 9.62
N GLY A 109 4.78 1.46 10.63
CA GLY A 109 5.70 1.96 11.64
C GLY A 109 5.65 3.48 11.77
N GLU A 110 6.61 4.06 12.47
CA GLU A 110 6.65 5.51 12.73
C GLU A 110 7.25 6.32 11.56
N MET A 111 7.52 5.68 10.43
CA MET A 111 8.12 6.34 9.27
C MET A 111 7.09 7.16 8.50
N ASN A 112 7.26 8.48 8.49
CA ASN A 112 6.52 9.37 7.61
C ASN A 112 7.13 9.34 6.20
N ALA A 113 6.67 8.43 5.36
CA ALA A 113 7.10 8.28 3.98
C ALA A 113 5.93 7.99 3.05
N GLY A 114 6.15 8.20 1.78
CA GLY A 114 5.21 7.82 0.73
C GLY A 114 5.92 7.55 -0.58
N ILE A 115 5.33 6.71 -1.38
CA ILE A 115 5.81 6.37 -2.72
C ILE A 115 4.95 7.01 -3.79
N ILE A 116 5.59 7.59 -4.80
CA ILE A 116 4.91 8.07 -6.00
C ILE A 116 4.74 6.90 -6.95
N VAL A 117 3.53 6.77 -7.45
CA VAL A 117 3.14 5.79 -8.47
C VAL A 117 2.48 6.50 -9.65
N GLN A 118 2.49 5.86 -10.81
CA GLN A 118 1.88 6.43 -12.03
C GLN A 118 0.36 6.52 -11.91
N HIS A 119 -0.26 5.43 -11.48
CA HIS A 119 -1.72 5.35 -11.32
C HIS A 119 -2.09 4.50 -10.11
N VAL A 120 -3.26 4.79 -9.56
CA VAL A 120 -3.97 3.93 -8.62
C VAL A 120 -5.03 3.17 -9.43
N LEU A 121 -4.96 1.84 -9.38
CA LEU A 121 -5.80 0.94 -10.17
C LEU A 121 -7.04 0.45 -9.41
N GLY A 122 -7.31 1.03 -8.23
CA GLY A 122 -8.44 0.68 -7.40
C GLY A 122 -8.18 -0.50 -6.46
N LEU A 123 -9.23 -0.92 -5.79
CA LEU A 123 -9.18 -2.03 -4.84
C LEU A 123 -9.26 -3.38 -5.55
N ARG A 124 -8.49 -4.34 -5.04
CA ARG A 124 -8.50 -5.74 -5.45
C ARG A 124 -8.72 -6.62 -4.23
N ASN A 125 -9.47 -7.69 -4.41
CA ASN A 125 -9.60 -8.71 -3.38
C ASN A 125 -8.62 -9.85 -3.69
N ILE A 126 -7.73 -10.16 -2.74
CA ILE A 126 -6.73 -11.19 -2.94
C ILE A 126 -7.33 -12.58 -3.16
N VAL A 127 -8.55 -12.81 -2.68
CA VAL A 127 -9.28 -14.08 -2.87
C VAL A 127 -9.62 -14.33 -4.35
N GLU A 128 -9.72 -13.26 -5.15
CA GLU A 128 -10.01 -13.33 -6.58
C GLU A 128 -8.75 -13.51 -7.44
N LEU A 129 -7.57 -13.52 -6.81
CA LEU A 129 -6.28 -13.66 -7.47
C LEU A 129 -5.71 -15.05 -7.23
N ALA A 130 -5.02 -15.59 -8.23
CA ALA A 130 -4.29 -16.84 -8.09
C ALA A 130 -2.82 -16.59 -7.77
N PRO A 131 -2.21 -17.30 -6.81
CA PRO A 131 -0.78 -17.19 -6.56
C PRO A 131 0.02 -17.65 -7.77
N ALA A 132 1.10 -16.94 -8.07
CA ALA A 132 2.01 -17.25 -9.17
C ALA A 132 3.47 -17.30 -8.66
N ALA A 133 4.35 -17.89 -9.45
CA ALA A 133 5.76 -17.98 -9.09
C ALA A 133 6.39 -16.59 -9.01
N SER A 134 6.97 -16.28 -7.86
CA SER A 134 7.74 -15.06 -7.63
C SER A 134 9.15 -15.18 -8.20
N PRO A 135 9.81 -14.07 -8.57
CA PRO A 135 11.21 -14.09 -8.99
C PRO A 135 12.09 -14.72 -7.90
N HIS A 136 13.09 -15.49 -8.32
CA HIS A 136 13.97 -16.23 -7.41
C HIS A 136 14.85 -15.29 -6.54
N ASP A 137 15.20 -14.14 -7.09
CA ASP A 137 16.04 -13.09 -6.48
C ASP A 137 15.23 -11.90 -5.98
N ALA A 138 13.93 -12.10 -5.72
CA ALA A 138 13.07 -11.03 -5.22
C ALA A 138 13.56 -10.50 -3.86
N PRO A 139 13.56 -9.17 -3.65
CA PRO A 139 13.94 -8.59 -2.38
C PRO A 139 12.95 -8.96 -1.27
N ALA A 140 13.37 -8.83 -0.01
CA ALA A 140 12.57 -9.25 1.15
C ALA A 140 11.19 -8.56 1.25
N TRP A 141 11.06 -7.35 0.73
CA TRP A 141 9.80 -6.59 0.70
C TRP A 141 8.85 -7.02 -0.43
N TYR A 142 9.32 -7.82 -1.40
CA TYR A 142 8.47 -8.44 -2.40
C TYR A 142 7.76 -9.64 -1.75
N ALA A 143 6.47 -9.52 -1.50
CA ALA A 143 5.75 -10.52 -0.73
C ALA A 143 5.32 -11.73 -1.57
N GLN A 144 4.66 -11.48 -2.71
CA GLN A 144 4.07 -12.52 -3.55
C GLN A 144 3.76 -12.00 -4.95
N ARG A 145 3.74 -12.91 -5.93
CA ARG A 145 3.20 -12.64 -7.26
C ARG A 145 1.82 -13.28 -7.40
N TRP A 146 0.94 -12.55 -8.03
CA TRP A 146 -0.45 -12.95 -8.26
C TRP A 146 -0.80 -12.83 -9.73
N MET A 147 -1.82 -13.60 -10.18
CA MET A 147 -2.44 -13.47 -11.49
C MET A 147 -3.92 -13.19 -11.31
N ASP A 148 -4.45 -12.25 -12.09
CA ASP A 148 -5.89 -12.04 -12.17
C ASP A 148 -6.55 -12.93 -13.24
N GLY A 149 -7.89 -12.88 -13.30
CA GLY A 149 -8.67 -13.68 -14.25
C GLY A 149 -8.42 -13.33 -15.72
N ASP A 150 -7.85 -12.15 -16.00
CA ASP A 150 -7.49 -11.67 -17.35
C ASP A 150 -6.04 -12.01 -17.72
N GLY A 151 -5.32 -12.71 -16.86
CA GLY A 151 -3.93 -13.09 -17.09
C GLY A 151 -2.91 -12.00 -16.80
N ASN A 152 -3.29 -10.92 -16.10
CA ASN A 152 -2.35 -9.89 -15.69
C ASN A 152 -1.61 -10.31 -14.41
N ALA A 153 -0.30 -10.07 -14.41
CA ALA A 153 0.54 -10.27 -13.24
C ALA A 153 0.49 -9.06 -12.31
N TRP A 154 0.42 -9.32 -11.01
CA TRP A 154 0.46 -8.36 -9.93
C TRP A 154 1.55 -8.74 -8.94
N GLN A 155 2.38 -7.80 -8.55
CA GLN A 155 3.42 -7.97 -7.54
C GLN A 155 2.94 -7.36 -6.22
N GLU A 156 2.96 -8.12 -5.14
CA GLU A 156 2.58 -7.62 -3.82
C GLU A 156 3.79 -7.10 -3.06
N ILE A 157 3.67 -5.88 -2.52
CA ILE A 157 4.67 -5.24 -1.67
C ILE A 157 4.24 -5.36 -0.22
N ASP A 158 5.17 -5.80 0.62
CA ASP A 158 5.08 -5.64 2.07
C ASP A 158 5.70 -4.28 2.44
N LEU A 159 4.86 -3.28 2.70
CA LEU A 159 5.32 -1.91 3.00
C LEU A 159 6.14 -1.84 4.29
N ALA A 160 5.86 -2.67 5.29
CA ALA A 160 6.63 -2.70 6.52
C ALA A 160 8.07 -3.22 6.27
N LYS A 161 8.20 -4.24 5.44
CA LYS A 161 9.51 -4.73 5.03
C LYS A 161 10.24 -3.74 4.11
N LEU A 162 9.53 -3.07 3.21
CA LEU A 162 10.11 -2.01 2.38
C LEU A 162 10.63 -0.86 3.25
N ALA A 163 9.87 -0.41 4.23
CA ALA A 163 10.26 0.63 5.18
C ALA A 163 11.48 0.25 6.05
N SER A 164 11.79 -1.03 6.14
CA SER A 164 12.94 -1.56 6.90
C SER A 164 14.08 -2.02 5.98
N ASP A 165 13.91 -1.93 4.67
CA ASP A 165 14.91 -2.38 3.71
C ASP A 165 16.13 -1.45 3.70
N PRO A 166 17.36 -1.97 3.84
CA PRO A 166 18.57 -1.15 3.86
C PRO A 166 18.74 -0.28 2.61
N ALA A 167 18.38 -0.78 1.42
CA ALA A 167 18.46 -0.02 0.19
C ALA A 167 17.45 1.14 0.15
N PHE A 168 16.29 0.94 0.74
CA PHE A 168 15.25 1.97 0.87
C PHE A 168 15.61 3.04 1.91
N LEU A 169 16.26 2.63 3.00
CA LEU A 169 16.69 3.54 4.08
C LEU A 169 17.93 4.35 3.74
N GLN A 170 18.79 3.85 2.87
CA GLN A 170 20.03 4.53 2.50
C GLN A 170 19.79 5.57 1.40
N VAL A 171 19.20 6.69 1.77
CA VAL A 171 18.86 7.78 0.84
C VAL A 171 20.05 8.67 0.46
N GLY A 172 21.08 8.73 1.27
CA GLY A 172 22.32 9.50 1.00
C GLY A 172 23.25 8.82 0.00
N ILE A 173 24.01 9.62 -0.75
CA ILE A 173 25.09 9.20 -1.65
C ILE A 173 26.45 9.48 -1.04
#